data_e69cd4482d8cde82dedb4d7611736f09
#
_entry.id   e69cd4482d8cde82dedb4d7611736f09
#
_cell.length_a   1.000
_cell.length_b   1.000
_cell.length_c   1.000
_cell.angle_alpha   90.00
_cell.angle_beta   90.00
_cell.angle_gamma   90.00
#
_symmetry.space_group_name_H-M   'P 1'
#
loop_
_entity.id
_entity.type
_entity.pdbx_description
1 polymer ?
#
loop_
_entity_poly.entity_id
_entity_poly.type
_entity_poly.pdbx_seq_one_letter_code
_entity_poly.pdbx_strand_id
1 'polypeptide(L)'
;MKKSMLTMITVCALSLIAVAQGGSAQESTFRPPKPIKLSGPRAGLTYIGGEMGKYMRDNDIFPYISQVGWQFETRYFETTDGLQGLIETVILLGGFETDQPVLSLSLLVGFRTRDGFEAGVGPNLSTAGDGTSSFVIAVGHTYKNDDVYIPINFAFVPSSGAVKYTFLVGFILRKDRN
;
A
#
# COMPACT_ATOMS: atom_id res chain seq x y z
N MET A 1 -7.13 -12.37 32.56
CA MET A 1 -6.71 -12.24 31.17
C MET A 1 -6.25 -10.83 30.78
N LYS A 2 -6.86 -9.71 31.23
CA LYS A 2 -6.41 -8.32 30.88
C LYS A 2 -5.02 -7.93 31.42
N LYS A 3 -4.56 -8.43 32.57
CA LYS A 3 -3.25 -8.10 33.15
C LYS A 3 -2.06 -8.71 32.37
N SER A 4 -2.24 -9.92 31.80
CA SER A 4 -1.19 -10.61 31.03
C SER A 4 -0.89 -9.93 29.69
N MET A 5 -1.90 -9.37 29.05
CA MET A 5 -1.75 -8.69 27.76
C MET A 5 -1.02 -7.34 27.88
N LEU A 6 -1.25 -6.62 29.00
CA LEU A 6 -0.57 -5.35 29.25
C LEU A 6 0.92 -5.54 29.55
N THR A 7 1.30 -6.62 30.23
CA THR A 7 2.71 -6.96 30.54
C THR A 7 3.49 -7.34 29.26
N MET A 8 2.83 -8.00 28.30
CA MET A 8 3.46 -8.41 27.03
C MET A 8 3.74 -7.21 26.11
N ILE A 9 2.88 -6.21 26.10
CA ILE A 9 3.08 -4.97 25.33
C ILE A 9 4.22 -4.14 25.91
N THR A 10 4.36 -4.10 27.24
CA THR A 10 5.43 -3.35 27.91
C THR A 10 6.81 -3.99 27.70
N VAL A 11 6.89 -5.32 27.65
CA VAL A 11 8.14 -6.05 27.38
C VAL A 11 8.60 -5.87 25.92
N CYS A 12 7.68 -5.85 24.95
CA CYS A 12 8.03 -5.57 23.56
C CYS A 12 8.49 -4.12 23.34
N ALA A 13 7.94 -3.17 24.06
CA ALA A 13 8.37 -1.76 23.97
C ALA A 13 9.77 -1.52 24.58
N LEU A 14 10.14 -2.25 25.62
CA LEU A 14 11.45 -2.13 26.26
C LEU A 14 12.57 -2.83 25.47
N SER A 15 12.28 -3.90 24.74
CA SER A 15 13.28 -4.59 23.90
C SER A 15 13.68 -3.79 22.65
N LEU A 16 12.85 -2.89 22.17
CA LEU A 16 13.15 -1.99 21.04
C LEU A 16 14.11 -0.85 21.43
N ILE A 17 14.20 -0.50 22.70
CA ILE A 17 15.08 0.59 23.19
C ILE A 17 16.52 0.11 23.44
N ALA A 18 16.72 -1.18 23.70
CA ALA A 18 18.04 -1.73 24.04
C ALA A 18 18.96 -1.98 22.82
N VAL A 19 18.44 -1.98 21.59
CA VAL A 19 19.23 -2.20 20.37
C VAL A 19 19.87 -0.90 19.84
N ALA A 20 19.51 0.26 20.38
CA ALA A 20 19.97 1.56 19.89
C ALA A 20 21.32 2.05 20.50
N GLN A 21 22.00 1.28 21.36
CA GLN A 21 23.18 1.76 22.08
C GLN A 21 24.47 0.99 21.81
N GLY A 22 24.67 0.41 20.65
CA GLY A 22 25.87 -0.41 20.38
C GLY A 22 26.43 -0.32 18.96
N GLY A 23 26.48 0.83 18.36
CA GLY A 23 27.15 1.02 17.06
C GLY A 23 27.92 2.33 17.05
N SER A 24 29.25 2.25 16.90
CA SER A 24 30.09 3.41 16.58
C SER A 24 29.49 4.14 15.40
N ALA A 25 29.11 5.40 15.62
CA ALA A 25 28.56 6.28 14.60
C ALA A 25 29.61 6.49 13.50
N GLN A 26 29.52 5.69 12.46
CA GLN A 26 30.01 6.06 11.16
C GLN A 26 29.07 7.18 10.72
N GLU A 27 29.56 8.39 10.63
CA GLU A 27 28.85 9.55 10.08
C GLU A 27 28.41 9.23 8.66
N SER A 28 27.30 8.50 8.51
CA SER A 28 26.58 8.45 7.26
C SER A 28 26.03 9.86 7.07
N THR A 29 26.56 10.59 6.10
CA THR A 29 26.00 11.86 5.65
C THR A 29 24.59 11.60 5.13
N PHE A 30 23.65 11.50 6.08
CA PHE A 30 22.23 11.47 5.79
C PHE A 30 21.87 12.84 5.22
N ARG A 31 21.87 12.94 3.89
CA ARG A 31 21.21 14.05 3.21
C ARG A 31 19.74 13.66 3.13
N PRO A 32 18.85 14.40 3.82
CA PRO A 32 17.43 14.17 3.58
C PRO A 32 17.17 14.37 2.09
N PRO A 33 16.66 13.36 1.37
CA PRO A 33 16.38 13.50 -0.04
C PRO A 33 15.36 14.62 -0.21
N LYS A 34 15.52 15.45 -1.25
CA LYS A 34 14.44 16.35 -1.64
C LYS A 34 13.19 15.50 -1.82
N PRO A 35 12.07 15.77 -1.13
CA PRO A 35 10.89 14.94 -1.21
C PRO A 35 10.37 14.97 -2.66
N ILE A 36 10.69 13.94 -3.42
CA ILE A 36 10.12 13.76 -4.75
C ILE A 36 8.74 13.15 -4.51
N LYS A 37 7.72 13.92 -4.76
CA LYS A 37 6.34 13.47 -4.69
C LYS A 37 5.98 12.87 -6.05
N LEU A 38 5.84 11.56 -6.09
CA LEU A 38 5.28 10.85 -7.24
C LEU A 38 3.80 10.61 -6.96
N SER A 39 2.94 11.25 -7.73
CA SER A 39 1.50 11.11 -7.62
C SER A 39 0.93 10.89 -9.00
N GLY A 40 -0.06 10.01 -9.12
CA GLY A 40 -0.64 9.73 -10.42
C GLY A 40 -1.91 8.90 -10.35
N PRO A 41 -2.63 8.87 -11.49
CA PRO A 41 -3.82 8.06 -11.62
C PRO A 41 -3.51 6.57 -11.53
N ARG A 42 -4.48 5.82 -11.03
CA ARG A 42 -4.49 4.36 -10.96
C ARG A 42 -5.80 3.84 -11.53
N ALA A 43 -5.70 2.74 -12.25
CA ALA A 43 -6.86 1.98 -12.71
C ALA A 43 -6.57 0.49 -12.55
N GLY A 44 -7.59 -0.30 -12.30
CA GLY A 44 -7.42 -1.73 -12.15
C GLY A 44 -8.68 -2.47 -11.76
N LEU A 45 -8.48 -3.72 -11.35
CA LEU A 45 -9.53 -4.67 -11.02
C LEU A 45 -9.27 -5.28 -9.65
N THR A 46 -10.34 -5.45 -8.89
CA THR A 46 -10.33 -6.20 -7.63
C THR A 46 -11.17 -7.45 -7.78
N TYR A 47 -10.57 -8.59 -7.52
CA TYR A 47 -11.27 -9.86 -7.35
C TYR A 47 -11.65 -10.04 -5.89
N ILE A 48 -12.91 -10.41 -5.65
CA ILE A 48 -13.46 -10.73 -4.34
C ILE A 48 -13.48 -12.24 -4.18
N GLY A 49 -12.69 -12.76 -3.24
CA GLY A 49 -12.64 -14.16 -2.85
C GLY A 49 -13.31 -14.40 -1.49
N GLY A 50 -13.09 -15.60 -0.93
CA GLY A 50 -13.68 -16.00 0.35
C GLY A 50 -15.16 -16.34 0.23
N GLU A 51 -15.88 -16.25 1.37
CA GLU A 51 -17.31 -16.56 1.43
C GLU A 51 -18.15 -15.59 0.60
N MET A 52 -17.81 -14.29 0.64
CA MET A 52 -18.48 -13.27 -0.18
C MET A 52 -18.32 -13.56 -1.67
N GLY A 53 -17.12 -13.89 -2.13
CA GLY A 53 -16.89 -14.22 -3.53
C GLY A 53 -17.61 -15.50 -3.95
N LYS A 54 -17.75 -16.48 -3.05
CA LYS A 54 -18.57 -17.66 -3.28
C LYS A 54 -20.06 -17.29 -3.40
N TYR A 55 -20.58 -16.50 -2.46
CA TYR A 55 -21.95 -16.00 -2.48
C TYR A 55 -22.25 -15.26 -3.80
N MET A 56 -21.36 -14.40 -4.27
CA MET A 56 -21.52 -13.68 -5.54
C MET A 56 -21.65 -14.65 -6.71
N ARG A 57 -20.78 -15.64 -6.81
CA ARG A 57 -20.84 -16.65 -7.90
C ARG A 57 -22.09 -17.51 -7.84
N ASP A 58 -22.51 -17.92 -6.64
CA ASP A 58 -23.69 -18.76 -6.43
C ASP A 58 -24.99 -18.01 -6.78
N ASN A 59 -24.95 -16.67 -6.84
CA ASN A 59 -26.06 -15.78 -7.23
C ASN A 59 -25.85 -15.11 -8.60
N ASP A 60 -24.97 -15.66 -9.45
CA ASP A 60 -24.65 -15.13 -10.79
C ASP A 60 -24.15 -13.66 -10.80
N ILE A 61 -23.54 -13.22 -9.69
CA ILE A 61 -22.91 -11.91 -9.58
C ILE A 61 -21.41 -12.06 -9.88
N PHE A 62 -20.89 -11.20 -10.77
CA PHE A 62 -19.46 -11.19 -11.09
C PHE A 62 -18.64 -10.76 -9.85
N PRO A 63 -17.66 -11.58 -9.39
CA PRO A 63 -16.85 -11.27 -8.22
C PRO A 63 -15.66 -10.33 -8.54
N TYR A 64 -15.84 -9.44 -9.51
CA TYR A 64 -14.83 -8.46 -9.90
C TYR A 64 -15.40 -7.06 -9.82
N ILE A 65 -14.55 -6.12 -9.36
CA ILE A 65 -14.88 -4.70 -9.28
C ILE A 65 -13.81 -3.94 -10.06
N SER A 66 -14.22 -3.16 -11.07
CA SER A 66 -13.34 -2.19 -11.71
C SER A 66 -13.15 -0.98 -10.79
N GLN A 67 -11.95 -0.45 -10.75
CA GLN A 67 -11.59 0.67 -9.88
C GLN A 67 -10.72 1.67 -10.63
N VAL A 68 -10.96 2.94 -10.34
CA VAL A 68 -10.08 4.05 -10.73
C VAL A 68 -9.78 4.90 -9.51
N GLY A 69 -8.67 5.59 -9.52
CA GLY A 69 -8.32 6.43 -8.40
C GLY A 69 -7.00 7.15 -8.54
N TRP A 70 -6.43 7.50 -7.43
CA TRP A 70 -5.20 8.28 -7.36
C TRP A 70 -4.29 7.76 -6.25
N GLN A 71 -3.00 7.67 -6.55
CA GLN A 71 -1.96 7.39 -5.55
C GLN A 71 -1.14 8.65 -5.33
N PHE A 72 -0.94 8.98 -4.05
CA PHE A 72 -0.01 9.99 -3.59
C PHE A 72 1.17 9.27 -2.94
N GLU A 73 2.39 9.60 -3.38
CA GLU A 73 3.61 9.00 -2.87
C GLU A 73 4.53 10.09 -2.31
N THR A 74 5.12 9.80 -1.15
CA THR A 74 6.16 10.62 -0.54
C THR A 74 7.33 9.72 -0.15
N ARG A 75 8.54 10.06 -0.62
CA ARG A 75 9.77 9.42 -0.15
C ARG A 75 10.25 10.11 1.11
N TYR A 76 10.57 9.33 2.13
CA TYR A 76 11.07 9.86 3.40
C TYR A 76 12.55 9.55 3.63
N PHE A 77 13.14 8.55 2.96
CA PHE A 77 14.58 8.36 2.89
C PHE A 77 15.01 7.72 1.55
N GLU A 78 16.30 7.86 1.26
CA GLU A 78 16.97 7.18 0.16
C GLU A 78 18.40 6.84 0.60
N THR A 79 18.83 5.58 0.36
CA THR A 79 20.18 5.12 0.66
C THR A 79 21.09 5.32 -0.56
N THR A 80 22.42 5.25 -0.34
CA THR A 80 23.43 5.30 -1.42
C THR A 80 23.25 4.18 -2.45
N ASP A 81 22.71 3.04 -2.05
CA ASP A 81 22.43 1.88 -2.91
C ASP A 81 21.11 2.04 -3.70
N GLY A 82 20.38 3.13 -3.49
CA GLY A 82 19.14 3.45 -4.18
C GLY A 82 17.89 2.82 -3.60
N LEU A 83 17.95 2.27 -2.37
CA LEU A 83 16.75 1.87 -1.63
C LEU A 83 16.03 3.12 -1.11
N GLN A 84 14.74 3.21 -1.36
CA GLN A 84 13.90 4.34 -0.99
C GLN A 84 12.80 3.89 -0.02
N GLY A 85 12.59 4.65 1.05
CA GLY A 85 11.44 4.46 1.92
C GLY A 85 10.27 5.31 1.46
N LEU A 86 9.08 4.70 1.41
CA LEU A 86 7.87 5.28 0.83
C LEU A 86 6.75 5.36 1.86
N ILE A 87 5.98 6.45 1.77
CA ILE A 87 4.65 6.55 2.34
C ILE A 87 3.70 6.81 1.18
N GLU A 88 2.71 5.95 1.03
CA GLU A 88 1.76 5.98 -0.08
C GLU A 88 0.33 6.07 0.44
N THR A 89 -0.43 6.99 -0.11
CA THR A 89 -1.87 7.09 0.10
C THR A 89 -2.56 6.75 -1.21
N VAL A 90 -3.38 5.70 -1.21
CA VAL A 90 -4.10 5.23 -2.39
C VAL A 90 -5.60 5.38 -2.15
N ILE A 91 -6.26 6.15 -3.01
CA ILE A 91 -7.71 6.38 -3.00
C ILE A 91 -8.28 5.75 -4.26
N LEU A 92 -9.20 4.80 -4.11
CA LEU A 92 -9.84 4.10 -5.22
C LEU A 92 -11.35 4.22 -5.11
N LEU A 93 -12.00 4.46 -6.25
CA LEU A 93 -13.43 4.41 -6.43
C LEU A 93 -13.74 3.30 -7.43
N GLY A 94 -14.64 2.41 -7.10
CA GLY A 94 -15.00 1.26 -7.93
C GLY A 94 -16.47 0.90 -7.78
N GLY A 95 -16.85 -0.24 -8.38
CA GLY A 95 -18.22 -0.73 -8.33
C GLY A 95 -19.13 -0.04 -9.33
N PHE A 96 -18.56 0.46 -10.43
CA PHE A 96 -19.33 1.12 -11.51
C PHE A 96 -20.25 0.14 -12.23
N GLU A 97 -19.99 -1.16 -12.09
CA GLU A 97 -20.81 -2.26 -12.65
C GLU A 97 -22.00 -2.61 -11.74
N THR A 98 -22.00 -2.09 -10.52
CA THR A 98 -23.06 -2.34 -9.54
C THR A 98 -23.69 -1.00 -9.16
N ASP A 99 -24.92 -1.01 -8.68
CA ASP A 99 -25.59 0.20 -8.18
C ASP A 99 -25.01 0.71 -6.86
N GLN A 100 -23.94 0.09 -6.37
CA GLN A 100 -23.29 0.42 -5.10
C GLN A 100 -21.82 0.82 -5.32
N PRO A 101 -21.52 2.12 -5.37
CA PRO A 101 -20.13 2.58 -5.49
C PRO A 101 -19.33 2.22 -4.23
N VAL A 102 -18.11 1.73 -4.45
CA VAL A 102 -17.18 1.33 -3.40
C VAL A 102 -16.02 2.32 -3.35
N LEU A 103 -15.84 2.95 -2.20
CA LEU A 103 -14.67 3.79 -1.92
C LEU A 103 -13.67 2.98 -1.08
N SER A 104 -12.38 3.04 -1.46
CA SER A 104 -11.29 2.43 -0.70
C SER A 104 -10.17 3.46 -0.50
N LEU A 105 -9.67 3.52 0.73
CA LEU A 105 -8.54 4.34 1.13
C LEU A 105 -7.48 3.44 1.78
N SER A 106 -6.28 3.43 1.24
CA SER A 106 -5.13 2.72 1.82
C SER A 106 -4.02 3.70 2.17
N LEU A 107 -3.40 3.48 3.32
CA LEU A 107 -2.17 4.17 3.73
C LEU A 107 -1.08 3.11 3.89
N LEU A 108 -0.07 3.14 3.03
CA LEU A 108 1.00 2.15 2.99
C LEU A 108 2.32 2.78 3.44
N VAL A 109 3.07 2.04 4.22
CA VAL A 109 4.48 2.30 4.50
C VAL A 109 5.27 1.17 3.84
N GLY A 110 6.26 1.53 3.06
CA GLY A 110 6.97 0.56 2.25
C GLY A 110 8.33 1.03 1.77
N PHE A 111 8.85 0.31 0.83
CA PHE A 111 10.13 0.62 0.18
C PHE A 111 10.07 0.36 -1.32
N ARG A 112 10.97 1.03 -2.03
CA ARG A 112 11.26 0.78 -3.45
C ARG A 112 12.75 0.55 -3.62
N THR A 113 13.12 -0.50 -4.36
CA THR A 113 14.50 -0.76 -4.74
C THR A 113 14.90 0.11 -5.95
N ARG A 114 16.20 0.19 -6.21
CA ARG A 114 16.75 0.90 -7.36
C ARG A 114 16.17 0.39 -8.70
N ASP A 115 15.92 -0.92 -8.78
CA ASP A 115 15.40 -1.57 -9.98
C ASP A 115 13.89 -1.40 -10.17
N GLY A 116 13.21 -0.72 -9.22
CA GLY A 116 11.78 -0.41 -9.30
C GLY A 116 10.85 -1.41 -8.61
N PHE A 117 11.37 -2.46 -7.97
CA PHE A 117 10.54 -3.34 -7.13
C PHE A 117 10.07 -2.58 -5.89
N GLU A 118 8.79 -2.75 -5.55
CA GLU A 118 8.11 -2.09 -4.43
C GLU A 118 7.44 -3.10 -3.54
N ALA A 119 7.44 -2.84 -2.24
CA ALA A 119 6.61 -3.55 -1.29
C ALA A 119 6.17 -2.60 -0.18
N GLY A 120 4.93 -2.74 0.25
CA GLY A 120 4.33 -1.89 1.28
C GLY A 120 3.23 -2.59 2.03
N VAL A 121 2.98 -2.11 3.25
CA VAL A 121 1.95 -2.63 4.14
C VAL A 121 1.28 -1.47 4.87
N GLY A 122 0.03 -1.66 5.25
CA GLY A 122 -0.66 -0.65 6.04
C GLY A 122 -2.16 -0.86 6.18
N PRO A 123 -2.87 0.07 6.82
CA PRO A 123 -4.32 0.01 6.95
C PRO A 123 -5.03 0.31 5.62
N ASN A 124 -6.16 -0.36 5.44
CA ASN A 124 -7.12 -0.12 4.37
C ASN A 124 -8.51 0.11 4.97
N LEU A 125 -9.16 1.17 4.56
CA LEU A 125 -10.55 1.48 4.86
C LEU A 125 -11.35 1.33 3.58
N SER A 126 -12.47 0.60 3.61
CA SER A 126 -13.31 0.38 2.44
C SER A 126 -14.78 0.43 2.83
N THR A 127 -15.60 1.05 1.99
CA THR A 127 -17.06 1.04 2.15
C THR A 127 -17.71 -0.26 1.66
N ALA A 128 -16.94 -1.16 1.04
CA ALA A 128 -17.42 -2.48 0.63
C ALA A 128 -17.52 -3.41 1.83
N GLY A 129 -18.66 -4.04 2.03
CA GLY A 129 -18.97 -4.90 3.17
C GLY A 129 -19.32 -4.09 4.42
N ASP A 130 -19.09 -4.63 5.60
CA ASP A 130 -19.46 -4.02 6.89
C ASP A 130 -18.60 -2.81 7.31
N GLY A 131 -17.95 -2.13 6.35
CA GLY A 131 -17.14 -0.94 6.60
C GLY A 131 -15.91 -1.19 7.46
N THR A 132 -15.37 -2.39 7.44
CA THR A 132 -14.27 -2.83 8.29
C THR A 132 -12.95 -2.28 7.80
N SER A 133 -12.18 -1.70 8.72
CA SER A 133 -10.76 -1.45 8.48
C SER A 133 -10.03 -2.79 8.38
N SER A 134 -9.25 -2.96 7.35
CA SER A 134 -8.45 -4.14 7.09
C SER A 134 -6.99 -3.75 6.97
N PHE A 135 -6.13 -4.74 6.91
CA PHE A 135 -4.73 -4.56 6.62
C PHE A 135 -4.46 -4.88 5.14
N VAL A 136 -3.66 -4.10 4.46
CA VAL A 136 -3.28 -4.33 3.07
C VAL A 136 -1.79 -4.64 2.98
N ILE A 137 -1.46 -5.63 2.16
CA ILE A 137 -0.10 -5.94 1.74
C ILE A 137 -0.05 -5.72 0.24
N ALA A 138 0.89 -4.90 -0.22
CA ALA A 138 1.06 -4.60 -1.63
C ALA A 138 2.50 -4.89 -2.07
N VAL A 139 2.62 -5.42 -3.28
CA VAL A 139 3.89 -5.57 -3.99
C VAL A 139 3.72 -5.05 -5.40
N GLY A 140 4.79 -4.54 -5.98
CA GLY A 140 4.70 -3.97 -7.32
C GLY A 140 6.06 -3.77 -7.97
N HIS A 141 5.99 -3.26 -9.18
CA HIS A 141 7.16 -2.84 -9.93
C HIS A 141 6.86 -1.56 -10.71
N THR A 142 7.70 -0.57 -10.57
CA THR A 142 7.61 0.67 -11.34
C THR A 142 8.60 0.62 -12.50
N TYR A 143 8.07 0.53 -13.71
CA TYR A 143 8.85 0.68 -14.94
C TYR A 143 9.11 2.17 -15.19
N LYS A 144 10.37 2.49 -15.46
CA LYS A 144 10.80 3.84 -15.77
C LYS A 144 11.29 3.90 -17.21
N ASN A 145 10.72 4.83 -17.98
CA ASN A 145 11.19 5.16 -19.32
C ASN A 145 11.21 6.68 -19.45
N ASP A 146 12.42 7.26 -19.47
CA ASP A 146 12.66 8.71 -19.44
C ASP A 146 11.88 9.43 -18.33
N ASP A 147 10.90 10.25 -18.68
CA ASP A 147 10.06 11.01 -17.76
C ASP A 147 8.74 10.32 -17.40
N VAL A 148 8.52 9.09 -17.89
CA VAL A 148 7.31 8.31 -17.68
C VAL A 148 7.59 7.18 -16.72
N TYR A 149 6.74 7.07 -15.69
CA TYR A 149 6.75 5.96 -14.74
C TYR A 149 5.43 5.20 -14.86
N ILE A 150 5.52 3.90 -15.03
CA ILE A 150 4.38 2.99 -15.13
C ILE A 150 4.47 2.00 -13.96
N PRO A 151 3.85 2.31 -12.81
CA PRO A 151 3.74 1.36 -11.72
C PRO A 151 2.66 0.33 -12.00
N ILE A 152 3.00 -0.92 -11.71
CA ILE A 152 2.12 -2.08 -11.71
C ILE A 152 2.15 -2.66 -10.31
N ASN A 153 1.00 -2.71 -9.64
CA ASN A 153 0.90 -3.12 -8.25
C ASN A 153 -0.14 -4.23 -8.09
N PHE A 154 0.17 -5.15 -7.21
CA PHE A 154 -0.73 -6.18 -6.73
C PHE A 154 -0.92 -5.98 -5.22
N ALA A 155 -2.17 -5.91 -4.77
CA ALA A 155 -2.50 -5.74 -3.37
C ALA A 155 -3.41 -6.87 -2.88
N PHE A 156 -3.14 -7.32 -1.67
CA PHE A 156 -3.88 -8.34 -0.94
C PHE A 156 -4.47 -7.72 0.32
N VAL A 157 -5.79 -7.84 0.48
CA VAL A 157 -6.53 -7.30 1.63
C VAL A 157 -7.35 -8.42 2.25
N PRO A 158 -6.87 -9.04 3.35
CA PRO A 158 -7.66 -9.99 4.10
C PRO A 158 -8.75 -9.26 4.88
N SER A 159 -9.95 -9.77 4.87
CA SER A 159 -11.10 -9.29 5.64
C SER A 159 -11.93 -10.47 6.10
N SER A 160 -12.70 -10.32 7.18
CA SER A 160 -13.61 -11.36 7.65
C SER A 160 -14.65 -11.68 6.58
N GLY A 161 -14.67 -12.94 6.12
CA GLY A 161 -15.59 -13.41 5.09
C GLY A 161 -15.30 -12.98 3.66
N ALA A 162 -14.38 -12.03 3.45
CA ALA A 162 -13.96 -11.59 2.10
C ALA A 162 -12.46 -11.43 2.01
N VAL A 163 -11.88 -11.88 0.93
CA VAL A 163 -10.47 -11.65 0.59
C VAL A 163 -10.45 -10.88 -0.71
N LYS A 164 -9.72 -9.76 -0.76
CA LYS A 164 -9.64 -8.92 -1.96
C LYS A 164 -8.24 -9.01 -2.56
N TYR A 165 -8.17 -9.28 -3.85
CA TYR A 165 -6.97 -9.27 -4.66
C TYR A 165 -7.11 -8.15 -5.68
N THR A 166 -6.29 -7.12 -5.56
CA THR A 166 -6.37 -5.93 -6.41
C THR A 166 -5.14 -5.85 -7.31
N PHE A 167 -5.36 -5.71 -8.60
CA PHE A 167 -4.34 -5.41 -9.59
C PHE A 167 -4.52 -3.98 -10.08
N LEU A 168 -3.47 -3.16 -9.99
CA LEU A 168 -3.49 -1.76 -10.38
C LEU A 168 -2.37 -1.46 -11.36
N VAL A 169 -2.69 -0.65 -12.36
CA VAL A 169 -1.74 -0.02 -13.26
C VAL A 169 -1.87 1.49 -13.13
N GLY A 170 -0.75 2.18 -13.15
CA GLY A 170 -0.72 3.62 -13.07
C GLY A 170 0.11 4.27 -14.16
N PHE A 171 0.02 5.58 -14.18
CA PHE A 171 0.79 6.42 -15.08
C PHE A 171 1.21 7.68 -14.31
N ILE A 172 2.52 7.99 -14.33
CA ILE A 172 3.07 9.15 -13.64
C ILE A 172 4.00 9.88 -14.59
N LEU A 173 3.76 11.16 -14.81
CA LEU A 173 4.66 12.06 -15.51
C LEU A 173 5.52 12.78 -14.48
N ARG A 174 6.83 12.64 -14.60
CA ARG A 174 7.78 13.47 -13.85
C ARG A 174 7.94 14.78 -14.57
N LYS A 175 7.41 15.84 -13.99
CA LYS A 175 7.73 17.19 -14.44
C LYS A 175 8.91 17.69 -13.62
N ASP A 176 10.10 17.71 -14.21
CA ASP A 176 11.24 18.42 -13.59
C ASP A 176 10.86 19.90 -13.49
N ARG A 177 10.68 20.38 -12.27
CA ARG A 177 10.63 21.83 -12.03
C ARG A 177 12.07 22.34 -12.02
N ASN A 178 12.42 23.05 -13.09
CA ASN A 178 13.56 23.96 -13.10
C ASN A 178 13.39 25.01 -12.00
#